data_3ddd964c36726a8d7693fa1df21bcea1
#
_entry.id   3ddd964c36726a8d7693fa1df21bcea1
#
_cell.length_a   1.000
_cell.length_b   1.000
_cell.length_c   1.000
_cell.angle_alpha   90.00
_cell.angle_beta   90.00
_cell.angle_gamma   90.00
#
_symmetry.space_group_name_H-M   'P 1'
#
loop_
_entity.id
_entity.type
_entity.pdbx_description
1 polymer ?
#
loop_
_entity_poly.entity_id
_entity_poly.type
_entity_poly.pdbx_seq_one_letter_code
_entity_poly.pdbx_strand_id
1 'polypeptide(L)'
;KRGAFEVIKKAFKLGTNYLSHRGITISVEDFDLEEKVIEAGNDIIKKSEKKTEGILKSFDDGTLEIIPGKTKEESREIKVLKVLNEVRTKTGEIVKKEFPDTNPVSHMIKSGGGGNILNITQMACCVGQQQLGGKRIDFGYTERTLPFFEKDDLSPRARGFIHSPFIKGLRPDEFFFGAIAGRDSLMDTALRTPKSGYLYRRLSNALQDLRIEYDGTVRDGNNNIIQYVYGDDGLEISNLHKKEKIEPGEAIGIVTAQSFGEPSTQMVMRTFHMAGVAEMQVTMGLPRLIEIFDARKKPSSPKMEIYLDKDYNNEKNAKIFAEKIKEVTLKEIAAEINLDFSNKKIEIKIDKEGLRQTHVSIKTVIERLNELKFKAMEGTNSIILNATQYDFKEIYKLKEKL
;
A
#
# COMPACT_ATOMS: atom_id res chain seq x y z
N LYS A 1 25.47 29.96 7.90
CA LYS A 1 24.35 29.54 7.02
C LYS A 1 24.20 30.45 5.78
N ARG A 2 24.26 31.80 5.87
CA ARG A 2 24.25 32.69 4.67
C ARG A 2 25.34 32.33 3.66
N GLY A 3 26.57 32.02 4.11
CA GLY A 3 27.65 31.59 3.23
C GLY A 3 27.34 30.27 2.48
N ALA A 4 26.65 29.33 3.10
CA ALA A 4 26.25 28.08 2.44
C ALA A 4 25.22 28.34 1.31
N PHE A 5 24.24 29.22 1.55
CA PHE A 5 23.28 29.60 0.50
C PHE A 5 23.94 30.29 -0.68
N GLU A 6 24.90 31.18 -0.43
CA GLU A 6 25.66 31.84 -1.50
C GLU A 6 26.47 30.84 -2.33
N VAL A 7 27.08 29.84 -1.68
CA VAL A 7 27.81 28.77 -2.39
C VAL A 7 26.85 27.95 -3.24
N ILE A 8 25.71 27.50 -2.69
CA ILE A 8 24.69 26.74 -3.41
C ILE A 8 24.17 27.54 -4.62
N LYS A 9 23.84 28.82 -4.41
CA LYS A 9 23.37 29.71 -5.48
C LYS A 9 24.40 29.86 -6.61
N LYS A 10 25.67 30.06 -6.25
CA LYS A 10 26.75 30.18 -7.23
C LYS A 10 26.99 28.86 -7.97
N ALA A 11 26.99 27.73 -7.27
CA ALA A 11 27.12 26.42 -7.87
C ALA A 11 25.95 26.11 -8.84
N PHE A 12 24.71 26.41 -8.42
CA PHE A 12 23.54 26.26 -9.29
C PHE A 12 23.63 27.12 -10.56
N LYS A 13 24.02 28.41 -10.41
CA LYS A 13 24.18 29.32 -11.54
C LYS A 13 25.28 28.85 -12.50
N LEU A 14 26.39 28.36 -11.94
CA LEU A 14 27.48 27.78 -12.72
C LEU A 14 27.03 26.56 -13.53
N GLY A 15 26.33 25.63 -12.85
CA GLY A 15 25.79 24.42 -13.48
C GLY A 15 24.80 24.77 -14.60
N THR A 16 23.87 25.68 -14.33
CA THR A 16 22.89 26.13 -15.33
C THR A 16 23.55 26.76 -16.55
N ASN A 17 24.51 27.64 -16.33
CA ASN A 17 25.27 28.26 -17.46
C ASN A 17 26.05 27.21 -18.25
N TYR A 18 26.71 26.26 -17.56
CA TYR A 18 27.45 25.20 -18.23
C TYR A 18 26.52 24.32 -19.09
N LEU A 19 25.37 23.90 -18.56
CA LEU A 19 24.39 23.12 -19.30
C LEU A 19 23.77 23.87 -20.47
N SER A 20 23.56 25.19 -20.33
CA SER A 20 23.04 26.02 -21.41
C SER A 20 23.99 26.11 -22.63
N HIS A 21 25.31 26.03 -22.38
CA HIS A 21 26.32 26.02 -23.43
C HIS A 21 26.59 24.63 -24.02
N ARG A 22 26.60 23.61 -23.18
CA ARG A 22 26.92 22.24 -23.58
C ARG A 22 25.72 21.48 -24.11
N GLY A 23 24.54 21.68 -23.50
CA GLY A 23 23.38 20.85 -23.68
C GLY A 23 23.54 19.46 -23.01
N ILE A 24 22.45 18.76 -22.91
CA ILE A 24 22.41 17.32 -22.54
C ILE A 24 21.35 16.65 -23.41
N THR A 25 21.67 15.52 -23.96
CA THR A 25 20.76 14.73 -24.82
C THR A 25 20.72 13.33 -24.28
N ILE A 26 19.53 12.73 -24.29
CA ILE A 26 19.29 11.33 -23.94
C ILE A 26 18.69 10.66 -25.17
N SER A 27 19.31 9.60 -25.63
CA SER A 27 18.86 8.78 -26.75
C SER A 27 18.35 7.41 -26.27
N VAL A 28 17.76 6.66 -27.17
CA VAL A 28 17.34 5.27 -26.90
C VAL A 28 18.57 4.39 -26.64
N GLU A 29 19.67 4.65 -27.32
CA GLU A 29 20.95 3.94 -27.16
C GLU A 29 21.53 4.06 -25.73
N ASP A 30 21.24 5.16 -25.02
CA ASP A 30 21.67 5.35 -23.64
C ASP A 30 21.08 4.32 -22.67
N PHE A 31 20.02 3.62 -23.07
CA PHE A 31 19.39 2.54 -22.29
C PHE A 31 19.80 1.15 -22.79
N ASP A 32 20.64 1.05 -23.80
CA ASP A 32 21.12 -0.23 -24.27
C ASP A 32 22.12 -0.81 -23.28
N LEU A 33 21.88 -2.06 -22.83
CA LEU A 33 22.70 -2.74 -21.84
C LEU A 33 23.49 -3.86 -22.51
N GLU A 34 24.66 -4.16 -21.98
CA GLU A 34 25.42 -5.32 -22.39
C GLU A 34 24.59 -6.60 -22.28
N GLU A 35 24.76 -7.51 -23.24
CA GLU A 35 23.99 -8.74 -23.35
C GLU A 35 24.07 -9.59 -22.05
N LYS A 36 25.23 -9.60 -21.40
CA LYS A 36 25.44 -10.25 -20.09
C LYS A 36 24.49 -9.76 -19.00
N VAL A 37 24.19 -8.45 -18.98
CA VAL A 37 23.31 -7.85 -17.98
C VAL A 37 21.86 -8.25 -18.25
N ILE A 38 21.49 -8.29 -19.53
CA ILE A 38 20.16 -8.73 -19.98
C ILE A 38 19.95 -10.22 -19.65
N GLU A 39 20.96 -11.07 -19.90
CA GLU A 39 20.92 -12.48 -19.54
C GLU A 39 20.79 -12.70 -18.03
N ALA A 40 21.59 -12.00 -17.23
CA ALA A 40 21.49 -12.05 -15.78
C ALA A 40 20.10 -11.60 -15.26
N GLY A 41 19.53 -10.57 -15.88
CA GLY A 41 18.16 -10.13 -15.62
C GLY A 41 17.12 -11.23 -15.93
N ASN A 42 17.23 -11.85 -17.09
CA ASN A 42 16.36 -12.95 -17.52
C ASN A 42 16.46 -14.16 -16.58
N ASP A 43 17.64 -14.46 -16.07
CA ASP A 43 17.83 -15.55 -15.11
C ASP A 43 17.12 -15.28 -13.77
N ILE A 44 17.15 -14.03 -13.30
CA ILE A 44 16.39 -13.63 -12.11
C ILE A 44 14.89 -13.81 -12.35
N ILE A 45 14.39 -13.39 -13.51
CA ILE A 45 12.97 -13.55 -13.87
C ILE A 45 12.60 -15.02 -13.85
N LYS A 46 13.32 -15.88 -14.56
CA LYS A 46 13.07 -17.33 -14.61
C LYS A 46 13.12 -17.99 -13.23
N LYS A 47 14.09 -17.61 -12.37
CA LYS A 47 14.15 -18.10 -11.00
C LYS A 47 12.96 -17.69 -10.16
N SER A 48 12.45 -16.48 -10.36
CA SER A 48 11.30 -15.97 -9.65
C SER A 48 9.99 -16.59 -10.13
N GLU A 49 9.86 -16.88 -11.42
CA GLU A 49 8.74 -17.65 -11.97
C GLU A 49 8.68 -19.06 -11.38
N LYS A 50 9.80 -19.79 -11.35
CA LYS A 50 9.89 -21.10 -10.70
C LYS A 50 9.49 -21.06 -9.23
N LYS A 51 9.91 -20.01 -8.49
CA LYS A 51 9.48 -19.81 -7.10
C LYS A 51 7.98 -19.57 -7.00
N THR A 52 7.42 -18.78 -7.91
CA THR A 52 5.98 -18.52 -7.96
C THR A 52 5.20 -19.80 -8.24
N GLU A 53 5.64 -20.61 -9.21
CA GLU A 53 5.05 -21.93 -9.47
C GLU A 53 5.12 -22.84 -8.23
N GLY A 54 6.22 -22.82 -7.49
CA GLY A 54 6.36 -23.55 -6.23
C GLY A 54 5.35 -23.10 -5.18
N ILE A 55 5.10 -21.80 -5.06
CA ILE A 55 4.08 -21.25 -4.14
C ILE A 55 2.67 -21.68 -4.59
N LEU A 56 2.37 -21.63 -5.88
CA LEU A 56 1.08 -22.06 -6.42
C LEU A 56 0.85 -23.56 -6.18
N LYS A 57 1.85 -24.40 -6.44
CA LYS A 57 1.77 -25.84 -6.12
C LYS A 57 1.56 -26.09 -4.62
N SER A 58 2.30 -25.38 -3.76
CA SER A 58 2.12 -25.51 -2.31
C SER A 58 0.73 -25.07 -1.85
N PHE A 59 0.11 -24.14 -2.56
CA PHE A 59 -1.28 -23.75 -2.32
C PHE A 59 -2.26 -24.87 -2.72
N ASP A 60 -2.08 -25.46 -3.90
CA ASP A 60 -2.93 -26.55 -4.42
C ASP A 60 -2.78 -27.80 -3.54
N ASP A 61 -1.57 -28.11 -3.08
CA ASP A 61 -1.26 -29.21 -2.15
C ASP A 61 -1.72 -28.95 -0.69
N GLY A 62 -2.22 -27.74 -0.39
CA GLY A 62 -2.64 -27.35 0.96
C GLY A 62 -1.52 -27.13 1.97
N THR A 63 -0.25 -27.15 1.56
CA THR A 63 0.92 -27.02 2.44
C THR A 63 1.39 -25.58 2.64
N LEU A 64 0.72 -24.61 2.00
CA LEU A 64 1.09 -23.20 2.09
C LEU A 64 0.82 -22.65 3.50
N GLU A 65 1.87 -22.15 4.14
CA GLU A 65 1.77 -21.45 5.42
C GLU A 65 0.91 -20.19 5.29
N ILE A 66 -0.16 -20.10 6.07
CA ILE A 66 -1.09 -18.97 6.05
C ILE A 66 -0.52 -17.82 6.88
N ILE A 67 -0.59 -16.61 6.34
CA ILE A 67 -0.21 -15.39 7.07
C ILE A 67 -1.30 -15.10 8.11
N PRO A 68 -0.94 -14.84 9.38
CA PRO A 68 -1.92 -14.55 10.43
C PRO A 68 -2.88 -13.42 10.04
N GLY A 69 -4.20 -13.65 10.20
CA GLY A 69 -5.23 -12.66 9.85
C GLY A 69 -5.55 -12.54 8.36
N LYS A 70 -5.10 -13.48 7.52
CA LYS A 70 -5.37 -13.52 6.08
C LYS A 70 -5.97 -14.86 5.68
N THR A 71 -6.77 -14.86 4.61
CA THR A 71 -7.26 -16.10 4.01
C THR A 71 -6.13 -16.84 3.30
N LYS A 72 -6.35 -18.12 2.96
CA LYS A 72 -5.39 -18.90 2.15
C LYS A 72 -5.07 -18.21 0.82
N GLU A 73 -6.10 -17.73 0.14
CA GLU A 73 -5.97 -17.02 -1.13
C GLU A 73 -5.19 -15.70 -0.99
N GLU A 74 -5.53 -14.90 0.03
CA GLU A 74 -4.81 -13.66 0.30
C GLU A 74 -3.34 -13.93 0.66
N SER A 75 -3.07 -14.97 1.43
CA SER A 75 -1.71 -15.36 1.80
C SER A 75 -0.89 -15.80 0.59
N ARG A 76 -1.50 -16.57 -0.33
CA ARG A 76 -0.91 -16.94 -1.62
C ARG A 76 -0.56 -15.68 -2.43
N GLU A 77 -1.53 -14.78 -2.62
CA GLU A 77 -1.34 -13.57 -3.41
C GLU A 77 -0.23 -12.68 -2.84
N ILE A 78 -0.18 -12.52 -1.52
CA ILE A 78 0.87 -11.72 -0.85
C ILE A 78 2.26 -12.35 -1.07
N LYS A 79 2.38 -13.68 -0.91
CA LYS A 79 3.66 -14.38 -1.12
C LYS A 79 4.12 -14.31 -2.57
N VAL A 80 3.22 -14.51 -3.53
CA VAL A 80 3.51 -14.37 -4.96
C VAL A 80 3.92 -12.95 -5.30
N LEU A 81 3.16 -11.96 -4.84
CA LEU A 81 3.44 -10.56 -5.09
C LEU A 81 4.80 -10.13 -4.54
N LYS A 82 5.17 -10.62 -3.35
CA LYS A 82 6.48 -10.39 -2.76
C LYS A 82 7.61 -10.89 -3.66
N VAL A 83 7.50 -12.13 -4.14
CA VAL A 83 8.52 -12.72 -5.04
C VAL A 83 8.64 -11.94 -6.34
N LEU A 84 7.51 -11.55 -6.96
CA LEU A 84 7.51 -10.81 -8.22
C LEU A 84 8.02 -9.37 -8.07
N ASN A 85 7.75 -8.71 -6.93
CA ASN A 85 8.31 -7.37 -6.65
C ASN A 85 9.82 -7.40 -6.39
N GLU A 86 10.34 -8.49 -5.79
CA GLU A 86 11.78 -8.68 -5.61
C GLU A 86 12.53 -8.72 -6.94
N VAL A 87 11.90 -9.18 -8.02
CA VAL A 87 12.52 -9.21 -9.37
C VAL A 87 13.01 -7.82 -9.74
N ARG A 88 12.13 -6.84 -9.64
CA ARG A 88 12.44 -5.45 -10.01
C ARG A 88 13.57 -4.87 -9.18
N THR A 89 13.64 -5.18 -7.89
CA THR A 89 14.71 -4.74 -7.00
C THR A 89 16.02 -5.39 -7.36
N LYS A 90 16.06 -6.72 -7.50
CA LYS A 90 17.27 -7.49 -7.82
C LYS A 90 17.83 -7.15 -9.21
N THR A 91 16.95 -7.00 -10.19
CA THR A 91 17.33 -6.57 -11.54
C THR A 91 17.89 -5.14 -11.50
N GLY A 92 17.26 -4.25 -10.72
CA GLY A 92 17.74 -2.89 -10.52
C GLY A 92 19.14 -2.82 -9.88
N GLU A 93 19.46 -3.73 -8.97
CA GLU A 93 20.80 -3.82 -8.37
C GLU A 93 21.88 -4.22 -9.39
N ILE A 94 21.57 -5.14 -10.30
CA ILE A 94 22.47 -5.54 -11.39
C ILE A 94 22.68 -4.37 -12.34
N VAL A 95 21.59 -3.75 -12.80
CA VAL A 95 21.65 -2.59 -13.68
C VAL A 95 22.46 -1.46 -13.06
N LYS A 96 22.28 -1.19 -11.77
CA LYS A 96 23.04 -0.16 -11.06
C LYS A 96 24.54 -0.39 -11.04
N LYS A 97 24.97 -1.66 -11.00
CA LYS A 97 26.39 -2.02 -10.97
C LYS A 97 27.06 -1.91 -12.34
N GLU A 98 26.34 -2.33 -13.36
CA GLU A 98 26.89 -2.46 -14.72
C GLU A 98 26.60 -1.24 -15.62
N PHE A 99 25.77 -0.29 -15.15
CA PHE A 99 25.42 0.87 -15.94
C PHE A 99 26.59 1.87 -16.00
N PRO A 100 27.07 2.26 -17.19
CA PRO A 100 28.27 3.08 -17.34
C PRO A 100 28.15 4.44 -16.64
N ASP A 101 29.21 4.84 -15.94
CA ASP A 101 29.28 6.14 -15.28
C ASP A 101 29.30 7.32 -16.25
N THR A 102 29.75 7.10 -17.48
CA THR A 102 29.81 8.11 -18.53
C THR A 102 28.48 8.40 -19.18
N ASN A 103 27.46 7.58 -18.91
CA ASN A 103 26.15 7.72 -19.51
C ASN A 103 25.39 8.94 -18.94
N PRO A 104 24.75 9.79 -19.79
CA PRO A 104 23.99 10.96 -19.36
C PRO A 104 22.90 10.65 -18.32
N VAL A 105 22.20 9.52 -18.48
CA VAL A 105 21.14 9.09 -17.56
C VAL A 105 21.72 8.71 -16.19
N SER A 106 22.90 8.05 -16.17
CA SER A 106 23.63 7.73 -14.94
C SER A 106 23.99 9.01 -14.17
N HIS A 107 24.52 10.02 -14.88
CA HIS A 107 24.83 11.31 -14.29
C HIS A 107 23.59 11.98 -13.67
N MET A 108 22.44 11.97 -14.37
CA MET A 108 21.20 12.56 -13.86
C MET A 108 20.72 11.87 -12.57
N ILE A 109 20.78 10.53 -12.52
CA ILE A 109 20.33 9.76 -11.37
C ILE A 109 21.30 9.90 -10.19
N LYS A 110 22.61 9.79 -10.45
CA LYS A 110 23.65 9.89 -9.40
C LYS A 110 23.75 11.27 -8.79
N SER A 111 23.54 12.32 -9.58
CA SER A 111 23.50 13.69 -9.08
C SER A 111 22.23 14.04 -8.31
N GLY A 112 21.21 13.18 -8.36
CA GLY A 112 19.90 13.47 -7.77
C GLY A 112 19.08 14.52 -8.55
N GLY A 113 19.50 14.86 -9.78
CA GLY A 113 18.84 15.85 -10.63
C GLY A 113 17.50 15.36 -11.21
N GLY A 114 17.35 14.05 -11.38
CA GLY A 114 16.12 13.45 -11.87
C GLY A 114 16.27 11.97 -12.22
N GLY A 115 15.12 11.28 -12.30
CA GLY A 115 15.08 9.86 -12.58
C GLY A 115 15.41 8.97 -11.37
N ASN A 116 15.21 7.68 -11.59
CA ASN A 116 15.51 6.64 -10.61
C ASN A 116 16.11 5.43 -11.34
N ILE A 117 16.92 4.66 -10.67
CA ILE A 117 17.46 3.40 -11.21
C ILE A 117 16.34 2.47 -11.71
N LEU A 118 15.17 2.53 -11.07
CA LEU A 118 13.98 1.81 -11.51
C LEU A 118 13.56 2.15 -12.92
N ASN A 119 13.66 3.42 -13.32
CA ASN A 119 13.31 3.85 -14.67
C ASN A 119 14.23 3.18 -15.70
N ILE A 120 15.55 3.13 -15.43
CA ILE A 120 16.50 2.43 -16.31
C ILE A 120 16.17 0.95 -16.37
N THR A 121 15.87 0.32 -15.22
CA THR A 121 15.51 -1.10 -15.15
C THR A 121 14.28 -1.42 -16.00
N GLN A 122 13.27 -0.57 -15.95
CA GLN A 122 12.04 -0.74 -16.74
C GLN A 122 12.27 -0.49 -18.24
N MET A 123 13.12 0.47 -18.56
CA MET A 123 13.48 0.76 -19.97
C MET A 123 14.29 -0.38 -20.57
N ALA A 124 15.28 -0.91 -19.86
CA ALA A 124 16.32 -1.75 -20.42
C ALA A 124 16.19 -3.26 -20.10
N CYS A 125 15.60 -3.65 -18.96
CA CYS A 125 15.55 -5.04 -18.50
C CYS A 125 14.14 -5.63 -18.44
N CYS A 126 13.28 -5.12 -17.58
CA CYS A 126 11.89 -5.56 -17.44
C CYS A 126 11.04 -4.51 -16.73
N VAL A 127 9.77 -4.42 -17.11
CA VAL A 127 8.81 -3.52 -16.43
C VAL A 127 8.37 -4.09 -15.08
N GLY A 128 8.19 -5.41 -14.99
CA GLY A 128 7.82 -6.10 -13.76
C GLY A 128 6.32 -6.17 -13.48
N GLN A 129 5.96 -6.55 -12.24
CA GLN A 129 4.57 -6.77 -11.84
C GLN A 129 3.76 -5.49 -11.81
N GLN A 130 2.65 -5.48 -12.52
CA GLN A 130 1.63 -4.43 -12.50
C GLN A 130 0.61 -4.74 -11.40
N GLN A 131 0.11 -3.69 -10.76
CA GLN A 131 -0.78 -3.80 -9.60
C GLN A 131 -1.95 -2.84 -9.74
N LEU A 132 -3.10 -3.25 -9.20
CA LEU A 132 -4.29 -2.42 -9.02
C LEU A 132 -4.65 -2.42 -7.54
N GLY A 133 -4.66 -1.24 -6.91
CA GLY A 133 -4.95 -1.13 -5.48
C GLY A 133 -4.05 -2.00 -4.58
N GLY A 134 -2.79 -2.25 -4.99
CA GLY A 134 -1.82 -3.06 -4.25
C GLY A 134 -1.96 -4.58 -4.44
N LYS A 135 -2.85 -5.04 -5.33
CA LYS A 135 -3.06 -6.46 -5.65
C LYS A 135 -2.64 -6.75 -7.09
N ARG A 136 -2.40 -8.02 -7.44
CA ARG A 136 -2.23 -8.44 -8.83
C ARG A 136 -3.53 -8.22 -9.59
N ILE A 137 -3.43 -8.05 -10.90
CA ILE A 137 -4.60 -7.81 -11.75
C ILE A 137 -5.45 -9.09 -11.79
N ASP A 138 -6.73 -8.99 -11.40
CA ASP A 138 -7.70 -10.07 -11.36
C ASP A 138 -9.02 -9.71 -12.09
N PHE A 139 -9.13 -8.47 -12.57
CA PHE A 139 -10.31 -7.98 -13.27
C PHE A 139 -10.25 -8.28 -14.77
N GLY A 140 -11.42 -8.41 -15.37
CA GLY A 140 -11.62 -8.54 -16.80
C GLY A 140 -12.82 -9.40 -17.11
N TYR A 141 -12.63 -10.69 -17.19
CA TYR A 141 -13.67 -11.68 -17.43
C TYR A 141 -13.88 -12.55 -16.19
N THR A 142 -14.92 -13.38 -16.21
CA THR A 142 -15.14 -14.36 -15.15
C THR A 142 -13.95 -15.30 -15.06
N GLU A 143 -13.28 -15.32 -13.91
CA GLU A 143 -12.14 -16.19 -13.56
C GLU A 143 -10.86 -15.98 -14.40
N ARG A 144 -10.77 -14.95 -15.24
CA ARG A 144 -9.58 -14.63 -16.05
C ARG A 144 -9.50 -13.16 -16.41
N THR A 145 -8.30 -12.67 -16.66
CA THR A 145 -8.05 -11.25 -16.98
C THR A 145 -8.33 -10.91 -18.45
N LEU A 146 -7.97 -11.80 -19.38
CA LEU A 146 -8.14 -11.61 -20.82
C LEU A 146 -8.69 -12.90 -21.46
N PRO A 147 -9.36 -12.79 -22.61
CA PRO A 147 -10.07 -13.94 -23.23
C PRO A 147 -9.19 -15.12 -23.60
N PHE A 148 -7.91 -14.88 -23.89
CA PHE A 148 -6.97 -15.90 -24.34
C PHE A 148 -6.20 -16.60 -23.23
N PHE A 149 -6.35 -16.13 -21.97
CA PHE A 149 -5.87 -16.88 -20.82
C PHE A 149 -6.89 -17.93 -20.41
N GLU A 150 -6.41 -19.02 -19.85
CA GLU A 150 -7.27 -20.06 -19.29
C GLU A 150 -8.01 -19.54 -18.06
N LYS A 151 -9.11 -20.19 -17.70
CA LYS A 151 -9.81 -19.89 -16.46
C LYS A 151 -8.91 -20.27 -15.27
N ASP A 152 -8.96 -19.45 -14.21
CA ASP A 152 -8.17 -19.63 -13.01
C ASP A 152 -6.64 -19.67 -13.21
N ASP A 153 -6.17 -19.15 -14.35
CA ASP A 153 -4.74 -18.98 -14.56
C ASP A 153 -4.15 -17.96 -13.60
N LEU A 154 -3.36 -18.45 -12.65
CA LEU A 154 -2.67 -17.67 -11.62
C LEU A 154 -1.22 -17.35 -11.96
N SER A 155 -0.78 -17.71 -13.17
CA SER A 155 0.58 -17.46 -13.64
C SER A 155 0.95 -15.98 -13.58
N PRO A 156 2.22 -15.63 -13.43
CA PRO A 156 2.67 -14.25 -13.44
C PRO A 156 2.19 -13.47 -14.66
N ARG A 157 2.29 -14.09 -15.83
CA ARG A 157 1.89 -13.48 -17.11
C ARG A 157 0.39 -13.18 -17.16
N ALA A 158 -0.45 -14.11 -16.73
CA ALA A 158 -1.91 -13.94 -16.75
C ALA A 158 -2.39 -12.88 -15.76
N ARG A 159 -1.60 -12.60 -14.73
CA ARG A 159 -1.93 -11.67 -13.64
C ARG A 159 -1.10 -10.39 -13.65
N GLY A 160 -0.59 -9.98 -14.81
CA GLY A 160 -0.03 -8.66 -15.05
C GLY A 160 1.47 -8.51 -14.80
N PHE A 161 2.26 -9.60 -14.87
CA PHE A 161 3.71 -9.50 -14.90
C PHE A 161 4.21 -9.22 -16.31
N ILE A 162 4.92 -8.09 -16.49
CA ILE A 162 5.49 -7.65 -17.75
C ILE A 162 6.96 -8.02 -17.80
N HIS A 163 7.31 -8.97 -18.68
CA HIS A 163 8.69 -9.43 -18.86
C HIS A 163 9.52 -8.48 -19.73
N SER A 164 8.87 -7.91 -20.74
CA SER A 164 9.54 -7.11 -21.74
C SER A 164 9.97 -5.76 -21.18
N PRO A 165 11.17 -5.27 -21.53
CA PRO A 165 11.54 -3.88 -21.32
C PRO A 165 10.89 -2.96 -22.36
N PHE A 166 10.74 -1.68 -22.04
CA PHE A 166 10.15 -0.72 -22.95
C PHE A 166 10.94 -0.59 -24.26
N ILE A 167 12.27 -0.70 -24.20
CA ILE A 167 13.16 -0.54 -25.39
C ILE A 167 12.92 -1.63 -26.45
N LYS A 168 12.56 -2.85 -26.03
CA LYS A 168 12.25 -3.95 -26.95
C LYS A 168 10.79 -3.95 -27.44
N GLY A 169 9.97 -3.07 -26.85
CA GLY A 169 8.54 -3.05 -27.07
C GLY A 169 7.79 -4.07 -26.23
N LEU A 170 6.52 -3.80 -25.98
CA LEU A 170 5.64 -4.64 -25.18
C LEU A 170 4.73 -5.45 -26.08
N ARG A 171 4.40 -6.67 -25.65
CA ARG A 171 3.33 -7.46 -26.27
C ARG A 171 1.97 -6.81 -25.99
N PRO A 172 0.94 -7.11 -26.78
CA PRO A 172 -0.39 -6.52 -26.57
C PRO A 172 -0.97 -6.75 -25.18
N ASP A 173 -0.78 -7.95 -24.60
CA ASP A 173 -1.17 -8.30 -23.23
C ASP A 173 -0.42 -7.45 -22.19
N GLU A 174 0.89 -7.34 -22.34
CA GLU A 174 1.75 -6.56 -21.46
C GLU A 174 1.42 -5.06 -21.51
N PHE A 175 1.22 -4.53 -22.72
CA PHE A 175 0.80 -3.15 -22.90
C PHE A 175 -0.54 -2.86 -22.23
N PHE A 176 -1.52 -3.77 -22.39
CA PHE A 176 -2.84 -3.64 -21.79
C PHE A 176 -2.76 -3.58 -20.25
N PHE A 177 -2.00 -4.48 -19.62
CA PHE A 177 -1.79 -4.46 -18.19
C PHE A 177 -1.08 -3.18 -17.69
N GLY A 178 -0.08 -2.74 -18.43
CA GLY A 178 0.59 -1.46 -18.15
C GLY A 178 -0.36 -0.27 -18.26
N ALA A 179 -1.23 -0.26 -19.28
CA ALA A 179 -2.23 0.80 -19.48
C ALA A 179 -3.29 0.83 -18.36
N ILE A 180 -3.75 -0.34 -17.88
CA ILE A 180 -4.69 -0.42 -16.75
C ILE A 180 -4.04 0.13 -15.48
N ALA A 181 -2.84 -0.34 -15.13
CA ALA A 181 -2.13 0.12 -13.94
C ALA A 181 -1.80 1.62 -13.99
N GLY A 182 -1.38 2.12 -15.16
CA GLY A 182 -1.15 3.53 -15.38
C GLY A 182 -2.43 4.37 -15.23
N ARG A 183 -3.55 3.90 -15.78
CA ARG A 183 -4.85 4.57 -15.65
C ARG A 183 -5.33 4.60 -14.20
N ASP A 184 -5.19 3.50 -13.46
CA ASP A 184 -5.51 3.43 -12.04
C ASP A 184 -4.70 4.45 -11.24
N SER A 185 -3.40 4.54 -11.46
CA SER A 185 -2.52 5.52 -10.81
C SER A 185 -2.91 6.95 -11.12
N LEU A 186 -3.24 7.28 -12.37
CA LEU A 186 -3.69 8.61 -12.77
C LEU A 186 -5.02 8.98 -12.11
N MET A 187 -5.98 8.04 -12.10
CA MET A 187 -7.27 8.25 -11.46
C MET A 187 -7.15 8.42 -9.95
N ASP A 188 -6.32 7.60 -9.30
CA ASP A 188 -6.08 7.70 -7.85
C ASP A 188 -5.50 9.08 -7.47
N THR A 189 -4.52 9.57 -8.22
CA THR A 189 -3.96 10.91 -8.05
C THR A 189 -5.03 11.99 -8.23
N ALA A 190 -5.82 11.91 -9.30
CA ALA A 190 -6.87 12.88 -9.60
C ALA A 190 -7.98 12.89 -8.54
N LEU A 191 -8.31 11.75 -7.95
CA LEU A 191 -9.35 11.64 -6.91
C LEU A 191 -8.85 12.06 -5.53
N ARG A 192 -7.57 11.90 -5.24
CA ARG A 192 -6.98 12.26 -3.94
C ARG A 192 -6.68 13.74 -3.81
N THR A 193 -6.26 14.40 -4.88
CA THR A 193 -5.94 15.84 -4.88
C THR A 193 -7.09 16.69 -4.35
N PRO A 194 -8.36 16.51 -4.76
CA PRO A 194 -9.50 17.24 -4.17
C PRO A 194 -9.69 17.00 -2.68
N LYS A 195 -9.38 15.78 -2.17
CA LYS A 195 -9.48 15.47 -0.73
C LYS A 195 -8.50 16.29 0.10
N SER A 196 -7.27 16.44 -0.39
CA SER A 196 -6.28 17.32 0.24
C SER A 196 -6.70 18.79 0.18
N GLY A 197 -7.19 19.25 -0.96
CA GLY A 197 -7.73 20.61 -1.13
C GLY A 197 -8.91 20.90 -0.21
N TYR A 198 -9.80 19.94 -0.03
CA TYR A 198 -10.93 20.08 0.90
C TYR A 198 -10.48 20.13 2.37
N LEU A 199 -9.49 19.33 2.76
CA LEU A 199 -8.88 19.42 4.09
C LEU A 199 -8.28 20.80 4.31
N TYR A 200 -7.47 21.29 3.38
CA TYR A 200 -6.87 22.62 3.45
C TYR A 200 -7.94 23.71 3.60
N ARG A 201 -8.99 23.68 2.77
CA ARG A 201 -10.09 24.64 2.86
C ARG A 201 -10.78 24.66 4.23
N ARG A 202 -11.05 23.47 4.81
CA ARG A 202 -11.64 23.37 6.16
C ARG A 202 -10.73 23.93 7.24
N LEU A 203 -9.43 23.62 7.17
CA LEU A 203 -8.42 24.16 8.09
C LEU A 203 -8.35 25.68 7.98
N SER A 204 -8.29 26.23 6.77
CA SER A 204 -8.24 27.68 6.56
C SER A 204 -9.46 28.36 7.13
N ASN A 205 -10.67 27.82 6.89
CA ASN A 205 -11.90 28.38 7.44
C ASN A 205 -11.95 28.28 8.98
N ALA A 206 -11.43 27.22 9.57
CA ALA A 206 -11.45 27.04 11.02
C ALA A 206 -10.42 27.91 11.76
N LEU A 207 -9.31 28.23 11.10
CA LEU A 207 -8.18 28.91 11.71
C LEU A 207 -8.03 30.38 11.25
N GLN A 208 -8.83 30.86 10.31
CA GLN A 208 -8.65 32.18 9.69
C GLN A 208 -8.64 33.36 10.69
N ASP A 209 -9.34 33.23 11.81
CA ASP A 209 -9.46 34.29 12.82
C ASP A 209 -8.27 34.37 13.77
N LEU A 210 -7.35 33.35 13.70
CA LEU A 210 -6.20 33.32 14.59
C LEU A 210 -5.10 34.30 14.13
N ARG A 211 -4.75 35.22 15.01
CA ARG A 211 -3.67 36.18 14.78
C ARG A 211 -2.82 36.37 16.02
N ILE A 212 -1.65 36.94 15.83
CA ILE A 212 -0.75 37.31 16.91
C ILE A 212 -1.06 38.74 17.33
N GLU A 213 -1.31 38.93 18.61
CA GLU A 213 -1.52 40.26 19.20
C GLU A 213 -0.20 40.91 19.64
N TYR A 214 -0.24 42.21 19.95
CA TYR A 214 0.94 42.98 20.35
C TYR A 214 1.59 42.48 21.64
N ASP A 215 0.86 41.75 22.47
CA ASP A 215 1.39 41.11 23.71
C ASP A 215 2.07 39.76 23.43
N GLY A 216 2.13 39.32 22.16
CA GLY A 216 2.74 38.05 21.74
C GLY A 216 1.84 36.85 21.92
N THR A 217 0.60 37.02 22.34
CA THR A 217 -0.39 35.95 22.44
C THR A 217 -1.05 35.70 21.09
N VAL A 218 -1.46 34.43 20.84
CA VAL A 218 -2.30 34.09 19.73
C VAL A 218 -3.76 34.11 20.18
N ARG A 219 -4.59 34.87 19.48
CA ARG A 219 -6.02 35.04 19.80
C ARG A 219 -6.94 34.79 18.63
N ASP A 220 -8.16 34.40 18.95
CA ASP A 220 -9.25 34.27 17.98
C ASP A 220 -10.01 35.61 17.77
N GLY A 221 -11.00 35.62 16.87
CA GLY A 221 -11.83 36.79 16.58
C GLY A 221 -12.65 37.29 17.78
N ASN A 222 -12.85 36.47 18.81
CA ASN A 222 -13.53 36.81 20.05
C ASN A 222 -12.57 37.29 21.14
N ASN A 223 -11.31 37.44 20.80
CA ASN A 223 -10.23 37.85 21.74
C ASN A 223 -9.89 36.81 22.83
N ASN A 224 -10.29 35.54 22.63
CA ASN A 224 -9.89 34.44 23.50
C ASN A 224 -8.43 34.06 23.21
N ILE A 225 -7.64 33.84 24.27
CA ILE A 225 -6.25 33.41 24.14
C ILE A 225 -6.23 31.92 23.82
N ILE A 226 -5.72 31.59 22.65
CA ILE A 226 -5.52 30.20 22.19
C ILE A 226 -4.15 29.71 22.58
N GLN A 227 -3.13 30.59 22.49
CA GLN A 227 -1.77 30.27 22.87
C GLN A 227 -1.11 31.51 23.50
N TYR A 228 -0.43 31.32 24.62
CA TYR A 228 0.20 32.43 25.32
C TYR A 228 1.47 32.95 24.64
N VAL A 229 2.23 32.04 24.04
CA VAL A 229 3.43 32.36 23.25
C VAL A 229 3.40 31.54 22.00
N TYR A 230 3.46 32.17 20.83
CA TYR A 230 3.48 31.46 19.56
C TYR A 230 4.62 30.44 19.50
N GLY A 231 4.31 29.16 19.19
CA GLY A 231 5.30 28.09 19.05
C GLY A 231 6.11 27.80 20.32
N ASP A 232 5.65 28.26 21.50
CA ASP A 232 6.31 28.20 22.81
C ASP A 232 7.59 29.04 22.90
N ASP A 233 8.15 29.53 21.81
CA ASP A 233 9.38 30.36 21.76
C ASP A 233 9.17 31.77 21.20
N GLY A 234 8.03 32.03 20.58
CA GLY A 234 7.68 33.31 19.96
C GLY A 234 8.52 33.69 18.76
N LEU A 235 9.20 32.71 18.13
CA LEU A 235 10.12 32.97 17.03
C LEU A 235 9.45 32.76 15.65
N GLU A 236 9.84 33.58 14.71
CA GLU A 236 9.42 33.42 13.31
C GLU A 236 10.15 32.26 12.64
N ILE A 237 9.41 31.29 12.09
CA ILE A 237 9.96 30.08 11.47
C ILE A 237 10.82 30.41 10.24
N SER A 238 10.42 31.37 9.42
CA SER A 238 11.17 31.80 8.24
C SER A 238 12.55 32.40 8.58
N ASN A 239 12.68 32.98 9.76
CA ASN A 239 13.87 33.64 10.26
C ASN A 239 14.50 33.00 11.51
N LEU A 240 14.26 31.69 11.75
CA LEU A 240 14.83 30.91 12.87
C LEU A 240 16.35 31.14 13.07
N HIS A 241 17.07 31.44 11.98
CA HIS A 241 18.51 31.69 12.02
C HIS A 241 18.89 33.00 12.67
N LYS A 242 17.99 33.98 12.63
CA LYS A 242 18.20 35.28 13.21
C LYS A 242 17.62 35.40 14.63
N LYS A 243 16.82 34.37 15.06
CA LYS A 243 16.03 34.41 16.29
C LYS A 243 15.15 35.66 16.35
N GLU A 244 14.60 36.05 15.19
CA GLU A 244 13.68 37.17 15.14
C GLU A 244 12.34 36.73 15.75
N LYS A 245 11.77 37.59 16.57
CA LYS A 245 10.41 37.36 17.09
C LYS A 245 9.42 37.59 15.97
N ILE A 246 8.33 36.83 16.03
CA ILE A 246 7.25 36.96 15.08
C ILE A 246 6.59 38.34 15.22
N GLU A 247 6.22 38.92 14.08
CA GLU A 247 5.59 40.22 14.07
C GLU A 247 4.15 40.17 14.56
N PRO A 248 3.73 41.15 15.43
CA PRO A 248 2.33 41.29 15.80
C PRO A 248 1.44 41.57 14.57
N GLY A 249 0.25 40.99 14.56
CA GLY A 249 -0.70 41.15 13.45
C GLY A 249 -0.60 40.04 12.38
N GLU A 250 0.40 39.15 12.48
CA GLU A 250 0.55 38.04 11.54
C GLU A 250 -0.66 37.10 11.62
N ALA A 251 -1.21 36.73 10.45
CA ALA A 251 -2.36 35.84 10.33
C ALA A 251 -1.92 34.36 10.48
N ILE A 252 -1.50 34.00 11.68
CA ILE A 252 -0.86 32.71 11.94
C ILE A 252 -1.76 31.51 11.68
N GLY A 253 -3.07 31.69 11.80
CA GLY A 253 -4.02 30.63 11.49
C GLY A 253 -3.98 30.22 10.02
N ILE A 254 -3.86 31.19 9.10
CA ILE A 254 -3.72 30.92 7.67
C ILE A 254 -2.36 30.30 7.36
N VAL A 255 -1.29 30.81 7.97
CA VAL A 255 0.07 30.26 7.83
C VAL A 255 0.10 28.80 8.29
N THR A 256 -0.56 28.50 9.40
CA THR A 256 -0.69 27.12 9.91
C THR A 256 -1.45 26.23 8.94
N ALA A 257 -2.60 26.68 8.43
CA ALA A 257 -3.39 25.93 7.46
C ALA A 257 -2.60 25.64 6.17
N GLN A 258 -1.83 26.60 5.67
CA GLN A 258 -0.95 26.44 4.52
C GLN A 258 0.16 25.42 4.79
N SER A 259 0.77 25.49 5.98
CA SER A 259 1.86 24.59 6.40
C SER A 259 1.44 23.13 6.53
N PHE A 260 0.15 22.86 6.79
CA PHE A 260 -0.43 21.52 6.75
C PHE A 260 -0.96 21.14 5.37
N GLY A 261 -1.54 22.09 4.63
CA GLY A 261 -2.14 21.85 3.32
C GLY A 261 -1.14 21.46 2.24
N GLU A 262 -0.02 22.15 2.18
CA GLU A 262 1.03 21.87 1.19
C GLU A 262 1.62 20.46 1.33
N PRO A 263 2.16 20.03 2.51
CA PRO A 263 2.67 18.68 2.67
C PRO A 263 1.60 17.60 2.45
N SER A 264 0.36 17.85 2.82
CA SER A 264 -0.73 16.89 2.60
C SER A 264 -0.98 16.63 1.12
N THR A 265 -0.84 17.63 0.26
CA THR A 265 -0.90 17.47 -1.21
C THR A 265 0.26 16.62 -1.72
N GLN A 266 1.47 16.82 -1.21
CA GLN A 266 2.64 16.02 -1.57
C GLN A 266 2.50 14.55 -1.12
N MET A 267 1.89 14.30 0.04
CA MET A 267 1.60 12.93 0.52
C MET A 267 0.65 12.17 -0.42
N VAL A 268 -0.26 12.87 -1.07
CA VAL A 268 -1.15 12.28 -2.09
C VAL A 268 -0.38 11.81 -3.30
N MET A 269 0.55 12.62 -3.78
CA MET A 269 1.35 12.33 -4.97
C MET A 269 2.37 11.21 -4.77
N ARG A 270 2.78 10.95 -3.52
CA ARG A 270 3.76 9.93 -3.15
C ARG A 270 3.10 8.74 -2.47
N THR A 271 2.10 8.15 -3.08
CA THR A 271 1.53 6.90 -2.58
C THR A 271 2.54 5.78 -2.83
N PHE A 272 3.32 5.46 -1.81
CA PHE A 272 4.15 4.25 -1.83
C PHE A 272 3.21 3.05 -1.69
N HIS A 273 3.01 2.33 -2.77
CA HIS A 273 2.47 0.99 -2.70
C HIS A 273 3.56 0.10 -2.07
N MET A 274 3.57 0.01 -0.75
CA MET A 274 4.36 -0.99 -0.04
C MET A 274 3.72 -2.35 -0.29
N ALA A 275 4.01 -2.91 -1.45
CA ALA A 275 3.60 -4.26 -1.77
C ALA A 275 4.46 -5.24 -0.97
N GLY A 276 3.83 -6.04 -0.15
CA GLY A 276 4.43 -7.24 0.42
C GLY A 276 4.92 -7.16 1.86
N VAL A 277 4.72 -6.07 2.56
CA VAL A 277 4.87 -6.09 4.02
C VAL A 277 3.50 -6.35 4.61
N ALA A 278 3.34 -7.53 5.20
CA ALA A 278 2.21 -7.87 6.06
C ALA A 278 2.28 -7.10 7.40
N GLU A 279 2.93 -5.97 7.40
CA GLU A 279 2.90 -5.03 8.50
C GLU A 279 1.53 -4.39 8.52
N MET A 280 0.91 -4.53 9.68
CA MET A 280 -0.33 -3.92 10.12
C MET A 280 -0.82 -2.85 9.13
N GLN A 281 -2.04 -2.98 8.65
CA GLN A 281 -2.74 -2.00 7.81
C GLN A 281 -2.94 -0.70 8.61
N VAL A 282 -1.84 -0.06 8.97
CA VAL A 282 -1.88 1.24 9.64
C VAL A 282 -2.20 2.27 8.57
N THR A 283 -3.29 2.96 8.76
CA THR A 283 -3.64 4.11 7.92
C THR A 283 -2.52 5.14 8.03
N MET A 284 -1.79 5.35 6.95
CA MET A 284 -0.70 6.34 6.89
C MET A 284 -1.03 7.47 5.92
N GLY A 285 -0.32 8.58 6.04
CA GLY A 285 -0.45 9.71 5.14
C GLY A 285 -1.72 10.52 5.33
N LEU A 286 -2.26 11.03 4.25
CA LEU A 286 -3.43 11.93 4.25
C LEU A 286 -4.68 11.35 4.94
N PRO A 287 -5.07 10.08 4.76
CA PRO A 287 -6.22 9.50 5.47
C PRO A 287 -6.06 9.58 6.99
N ARG A 288 -4.86 9.36 7.51
CA ARG A 288 -4.59 9.44 8.94
C ARG A 288 -4.65 10.87 9.46
N LEU A 289 -4.15 11.84 8.70
CA LEU A 289 -4.28 13.25 9.04
C LEU A 289 -5.75 13.67 9.13
N ILE A 290 -6.57 13.26 8.17
CA ILE A 290 -8.01 13.53 8.18
C ILE A 290 -8.68 12.92 9.42
N GLU A 291 -8.33 11.69 9.80
CA GLU A 291 -8.86 11.07 11.02
C GLU A 291 -8.52 11.84 12.29
N ILE A 292 -7.30 12.35 12.38
CA ILE A 292 -6.84 13.15 13.53
C ILE A 292 -7.60 14.48 13.58
N PHE A 293 -7.66 15.21 12.48
CA PHE A 293 -8.35 16.51 12.44
C PHE A 293 -9.87 16.38 12.60
N ASP A 294 -10.48 15.31 12.12
CA ASP A 294 -11.91 15.02 12.32
C ASP A 294 -12.19 14.48 13.75
N ALA A 295 -11.18 14.29 14.58
CA ALA A 295 -11.28 13.72 15.94
C ALA A 295 -12.16 12.46 16.00
N ARG A 296 -11.99 11.54 15.06
CA ARG A 296 -12.82 10.33 14.96
C ARG A 296 -12.65 9.45 16.19
N LYS A 297 -13.78 9.08 16.80
CA LYS A 297 -13.80 8.18 17.97
C LYS A 297 -13.19 6.80 17.67
N LYS A 298 -13.43 6.28 16.44
CA LYS A 298 -12.88 4.99 15.99
C LYS A 298 -12.02 5.25 14.75
N PRO A 299 -10.71 5.07 14.85
CA PRO A 299 -9.83 5.12 13.68
C PRO A 299 -10.12 3.93 12.75
N SER A 300 -9.77 4.07 11.47
CA SER A 300 -9.98 3.03 10.45
C SER A 300 -9.16 1.76 10.75
N SER A 301 -7.99 1.92 11.37
CA SER A 301 -7.13 0.84 11.80
C SER A 301 -6.79 1.01 13.29
N PRO A 302 -7.67 0.54 14.20
CA PRO A 302 -7.38 0.57 15.63
C PRO A 302 -6.21 -0.35 15.94
N LYS A 303 -5.25 0.14 16.73
CA LYS A 303 -4.06 -0.59 17.13
C LYS A 303 -4.02 -0.73 18.65
N MET A 304 -3.72 -1.94 19.11
CA MET A 304 -3.44 -2.23 20.51
C MET A 304 -2.07 -2.93 20.60
N GLU A 305 -1.22 -2.48 21.48
CA GLU A 305 0.07 -3.12 21.78
C GLU A 305 -0.01 -3.82 23.12
N ILE A 306 0.32 -5.11 23.13
CA ILE A 306 0.29 -5.93 24.33
C ILE A 306 1.73 -6.33 24.66
N TYR A 307 2.22 -5.90 25.82
CA TYR A 307 3.53 -6.24 26.33
C TYR A 307 3.44 -7.47 27.22
N LEU A 308 4.26 -8.48 26.95
CA LEU A 308 4.34 -9.68 27.78
C LEU A 308 5.22 -9.45 29.00
N ASP A 309 4.87 -10.07 30.12
CA ASP A 309 5.71 -10.08 31.31
C ASP A 309 7.05 -10.78 31.04
N LYS A 310 8.09 -10.43 31.82
CA LYS A 310 9.47 -10.89 31.60
C LYS A 310 9.59 -12.41 31.52
N ASP A 311 8.76 -13.14 32.30
CA ASP A 311 8.76 -14.61 32.36
C ASP A 311 8.16 -15.27 31.10
N TYR A 312 7.31 -14.55 30.38
CA TYR A 312 6.63 -15.01 29.16
C TYR A 312 7.17 -14.37 27.88
N ASN A 313 8.17 -13.51 27.97
CA ASN A 313 8.73 -12.77 26.84
C ASN A 313 9.67 -13.62 25.98
N ASN A 314 9.18 -14.77 25.52
CA ASN A 314 9.83 -15.70 24.62
C ASN A 314 9.02 -15.81 23.33
N GLU A 315 9.69 -15.99 22.19
CA GLU A 315 9.03 -16.10 20.86
C GLU A 315 7.95 -17.20 20.83
N LYS A 316 8.19 -18.34 21.48
CA LYS A 316 7.23 -19.45 21.56
C LYS A 316 5.98 -19.06 22.33
N ASN A 317 6.14 -18.46 23.51
CA ASN A 317 5.02 -18.03 24.35
C ASN A 317 4.25 -16.88 23.70
N ALA A 318 4.94 -15.96 23.04
CA ALA A 318 4.32 -14.87 22.29
C ALA A 318 3.44 -15.41 21.15
N LYS A 319 3.89 -16.41 20.40
CA LYS A 319 3.08 -17.06 19.35
C LYS A 319 1.83 -17.73 19.92
N ILE A 320 1.97 -18.52 20.99
CA ILE A 320 0.84 -19.20 21.65
C ILE A 320 -0.18 -18.18 22.18
N PHE A 321 0.30 -17.06 22.73
CA PHE A 321 -0.58 -16.01 23.24
C PHE A 321 -1.27 -15.24 22.10
N ALA A 322 -0.55 -14.95 21.03
CA ALA A 322 -1.10 -14.32 19.82
C ALA A 322 -2.21 -15.18 19.18
N GLU A 323 -2.02 -16.51 19.11
CA GLU A 323 -3.03 -17.45 18.62
C GLU A 323 -4.31 -17.44 19.45
N LYS A 324 -4.21 -17.27 20.77
CA LYS A 324 -5.38 -17.17 21.67
C LYS A 324 -6.17 -15.87 21.53
N ILE A 325 -5.50 -14.76 21.12
CA ILE A 325 -6.13 -13.45 20.95
C ILE A 325 -6.63 -13.25 19.52
N LYS A 326 -6.06 -13.99 18.55
CA LYS A 326 -6.42 -13.85 17.14
C LYS A 326 -7.91 -14.07 16.95
N GLU A 327 -8.57 -13.09 16.33
CA GLU A 327 -9.92 -13.25 15.83
C GLU A 327 -9.90 -14.22 14.65
N VAL A 328 -10.73 -15.26 14.74
CA VAL A 328 -10.90 -16.26 13.69
C VAL A 328 -12.25 -16.04 13.05
N THR A 329 -12.26 -15.78 11.75
CA THR A 329 -13.48 -15.61 10.97
C THR A 329 -13.94 -16.93 10.36
N LEU A 330 -15.25 -17.05 10.12
CA LEU A 330 -15.81 -18.25 9.48
C LEU A 330 -15.19 -18.47 8.08
N LYS A 331 -14.83 -17.41 7.39
CA LYS A 331 -14.18 -17.44 6.09
C LYS A 331 -12.79 -18.10 6.10
N GLU A 332 -12.08 -18.06 7.24
CA GLU A 332 -10.78 -18.74 7.39
C GLU A 332 -10.92 -20.24 7.61
N ILE A 333 -12.09 -20.71 8.08
CA ILE A 333 -12.36 -22.10 8.44
C ILE A 333 -13.20 -22.80 7.38
N ALA A 334 -14.01 -22.04 6.60
CA ALA A 334 -14.90 -22.59 5.60
C ALA A 334 -14.15 -22.79 4.27
N ALA A 335 -14.20 -24.01 3.73
CA ALA A 335 -13.75 -24.29 2.37
C ALA A 335 -14.75 -23.78 1.33
N GLU A 336 -16.06 -23.94 1.62
CA GLU A 336 -17.14 -23.59 0.70
C GLU A 336 -18.44 -23.34 1.47
N ILE A 337 -19.23 -22.36 1.04
CA ILE A 337 -20.55 -22.07 1.60
C ILE A 337 -21.61 -22.31 0.51
N ASN A 338 -22.33 -23.40 0.63
CA ASN A 338 -23.35 -23.83 -0.32
C ASN A 338 -24.75 -23.44 0.16
N LEU A 339 -25.58 -22.94 -0.75
CA LEU A 339 -26.98 -22.62 -0.50
C LEU A 339 -27.87 -23.71 -1.08
N ASP A 340 -28.57 -24.46 -0.24
CA ASP A 340 -29.64 -25.35 -0.66
C ASP A 340 -30.97 -24.63 -0.57
N PHE A 341 -31.42 -24.08 -1.67
CA PHE A 341 -32.69 -23.38 -1.75
C PHE A 341 -33.90 -24.30 -1.61
N SER A 342 -33.81 -25.56 -2.00
CA SER A 342 -34.90 -26.54 -1.94
C SER A 342 -35.26 -26.85 -0.51
N ASN A 343 -34.25 -27.06 0.32
CA ASN A 343 -34.42 -27.38 1.75
C ASN A 343 -34.28 -26.17 2.68
N LYS A 344 -34.07 -24.98 2.14
CA LYS A 344 -33.77 -23.75 2.88
C LYS A 344 -32.68 -23.95 3.92
N LYS A 345 -31.54 -24.47 3.49
CA LYS A 345 -30.36 -24.75 4.33
C LYS A 345 -29.14 -24.05 3.77
N ILE A 346 -28.24 -23.65 4.66
CA ILE A 346 -26.90 -23.19 4.29
C ILE A 346 -25.93 -24.25 4.80
N GLU A 347 -25.21 -24.88 3.89
CA GLU A 347 -24.18 -25.86 4.22
C GLU A 347 -22.80 -25.20 4.13
N ILE A 348 -22.08 -25.21 5.24
CA ILE A 348 -20.72 -24.68 5.35
C ILE A 348 -19.77 -25.87 5.40
N LYS A 349 -19.09 -26.16 4.32
CA LYS A 349 -18.05 -27.18 4.29
C LYS A 349 -16.81 -26.66 5.00
N ILE A 350 -16.30 -27.47 5.91
CA ILE A 350 -15.19 -27.06 6.79
C ILE A 350 -13.87 -27.52 6.19
N ASP A 351 -12.90 -26.61 6.16
CA ASP A 351 -11.51 -26.93 5.88
C ASP A 351 -10.83 -27.48 7.14
N LYS A 352 -10.51 -28.78 7.12
CA LYS A 352 -9.82 -29.46 8.24
C LYS A 352 -8.47 -28.86 8.56
N GLU A 353 -7.79 -28.33 7.55
CA GLU A 353 -6.48 -27.73 7.70
C GLU A 353 -6.59 -26.31 8.28
N GLY A 354 -7.59 -25.54 7.87
CA GLY A 354 -7.95 -24.26 8.47
C GLY A 354 -8.31 -24.40 9.96
N LEU A 355 -9.07 -25.43 10.34
CA LEU A 355 -9.36 -25.73 11.75
C LEU A 355 -8.12 -26.08 12.57
N ARG A 356 -7.19 -26.87 12.02
CA ARG A 356 -5.94 -27.22 12.72
C ARG A 356 -5.05 -26.00 12.92
N GLN A 357 -4.95 -25.13 11.91
CA GLN A 357 -4.11 -23.92 11.96
C GLN A 357 -4.69 -22.82 12.87
N THR A 358 -6.02 -22.78 13.01
CA THR A 358 -6.71 -21.81 13.89
C THR A 358 -6.91 -22.33 15.31
N HIS A 359 -6.60 -23.61 15.58
CA HIS A 359 -6.82 -24.27 16.88
C HIS A 359 -8.27 -24.16 17.40
N VAL A 360 -9.25 -23.98 16.50
CA VAL A 360 -10.67 -23.87 16.84
C VAL A 360 -11.37 -25.20 16.63
N SER A 361 -12.24 -25.60 17.57
CA SER A 361 -13.03 -26.83 17.43
C SER A 361 -14.35 -26.58 16.70
N ILE A 362 -14.84 -27.56 15.93
CA ILE A 362 -16.16 -27.47 15.27
C ILE A 362 -17.27 -27.15 16.29
N LYS A 363 -17.19 -27.73 17.49
CA LYS A 363 -18.17 -27.52 18.57
C LYS A 363 -18.23 -26.05 18.99
N THR A 364 -17.07 -25.39 19.14
CA THR A 364 -16.99 -23.98 19.50
C THR A 364 -17.61 -23.09 18.40
N VAL A 365 -17.42 -23.44 17.14
CA VAL A 365 -18.02 -22.71 16.00
C VAL A 365 -19.54 -22.85 16.04
N ILE A 366 -20.07 -24.06 16.27
CA ILE A 366 -21.50 -24.33 16.37
C ILE A 366 -22.13 -23.61 17.57
N GLU A 367 -21.48 -23.62 18.72
CA GLU A 367 -21.93 -22.90 19.92
C GLU A 367 -22.03 -21.39 19.60
N ARG A 368 -21.03 -20.83 18.97
CA ARG A 368 -21.01 -19.41 18.63
C ARG A 368 -22.06 -19.04 17.59
N LEU A 369 -22.29 -19.89 16.59
CA LEU A 369 -23.35 -19.68 15.60
C LEU A 369 -24.74 -19.75 16.25
N ASN A 370 -24.93 -20.66 17.22
CA ASN A 370 -26.18 -20.76 17.97
C ASN A 370 -26.42 -19.54 18.90
N GLU A 371 -25.37 -19.00 19.53
CA GLU A 371 -25.46 -17.71 20.27
C GLU A 371 -25.91 -16.54 19.36
N LEU A 372 -25.48 -16.53 18.11
CA LEU A 372 -25.91 -15.58 17.11
C LEU A 372 -27.30 -15.86 16.52
N LYS A 373 -28.07 -16.80 17.15
CA LYS A 373 -29.43 -17.23 16.77
C LYS A 373 -29.51 -17.98 15.43
N PHE A 374 -28.41 -18.51 14.91
CA PHE A 374 -28.44 -19.47 13.82
C PHE A 374 -28.69 -20.87 14.39
N LYS A 375 -29.63 -21.62 13.82
CA LYS A 375 -29.81 -23.01 14.20
C LYS A 375 -28.77 -23.89 13.51
N ALA A 376 -27.57 -23.95 14.08
CA ALA A 376 -26.43 -24.69 13.54
C ALA A 376 -26.44 -26.13 14.05
N MET A 377 -26.25 -27.08 13.15
CA MET A 377 -26.14 -28.51 13.45
C MET A 377 -24.83 -29.06 12.85
N GLU A 378 -24.23 -30.02 13.52
CA GLU A 378 -23.06 -30.72 13.03
C GLU A 378 -23.45 -31.70 11.91
N GLY A 379 -22.83 -31.56 10.74
CA GLY A 379 -22.93 -32.50 9.63
C GLY A 379 -21.64 -33.32 9.45
N THR A 380 -21.60 -34.21 8.48
CA THR A 380 -20.43 -35.01 8.16
C THR A 380 -19.38 -34.10 7.48
N ASN A 381 -18.47 -33.50 8.25
CA ASN A 381 -17.46 -32.54 7.77
C ASN A 381 -18.02 -31.17 7.32
N SER A 382 -19.24 -30.85 7.73
CA SER A 382 -19.91 -29.58 7.39
C SER A 382 -20.73 -29.09 8.59
N ILE A 383 -21.04 -27.79 8.61
CA ILE A 383 -22.01 -27.21 9.52
C ILE A 383 -23.25 -26.87 8.70
N ILE A 384 -24.40 -27.34 9.13
CA ILE A 384 -25.68 -27.11 8.50
C ILE A 384 -26.47 -26.07 9.29
N LEU A 385 -26.74 -24.91 8.65
CA LEU A 385 -27.60 -23.88 9.21
C LEU A 385 -29.02 -24.04 8.66
N ASN A 386 -29.99 -24.15 9.55
CA ASN A 386 -31.40 -24.25 9.18
C ASN A 386 -31.99 -22.86 8.99
N ALA A 387 -32.30 -22.51 7.75
CA ALA A 387 -32.80 -21.19 7.34
C ALA A 387 -34.29 -21.21 6.95
N THR A 388 -35.07 -22.19 7.44
CA THR A 388 -36.52 -22.37 7.12
C THR A 388 -37.38 -21.15 7.49
N GLN A 389 -36.90 -20.28 8.40
CA GLN A 389 -37.59 -19.09 8.87
C GLN A 389 -37.42 -17.88 7.92
N TYR A 390 -36.49 -17.96 6.97
CA TYR A 390 -36.09 -16.85 6.12
C TYR A 390 -36.61 -17.00 4.69
N ASP A 391 -36.85 -15.88 4.03
CA ASP A 391 -37.16 -15.86 2.60
C ASP A 391 -35.89 -16.04 1.76
N PHE A 392 -36.01 -16.43 0.48
CA PHE A 392 -34.87 -16.66 -0.43
C PHE A 392 -33.90 -15.47 -0.49
N LYS A 393 -34.45 -14.25 -0.53
CA LYS A 393 -33.65 -13.02 -0.54
C LYS A 393 -32.88 -12.79 0.76
N GLU A 394 -33.46 -13.21 1.87
CA GLU A 394 -32.83 -13.12 3.19
C GLU A 394 -31.76 -14.19 3.38
N ILE A 395 -31.96 -15.39 2.86
CA ILE A 395 -30.96 -16.46 2.87
C ILE A 395 -29.70 -16.03 2.12
N TYR A 396 -29.86 -15.35 0.98
CA TYR A 396 -28.69 -14.81 0.25
C TYR A 396 -27.95 -13.74 1.05
N LYS A 397 -28.68 -12.80 1.67
CA LYS A 397 -28.07 -11.80 2.56
C LYS A 397 -27.42 -12.39 3.80
N LEU A 398 -27.91 -13.51 4.30
CA LEU A 398 -27.29 -14.25 5.42
C LEU A 398 -25.97 -14.85 5.00
N LYS A 399 -25.85 -15.39 3.79
CA LYS A 399 -24.56 -15.87 3.25
C LYS A 399 -23.51 -14.76 3.20
N GLU A 400 -23.91 -13.53 2.83
CA GLU A 400 -22.99 -12.39 2.76
C GLU A 400 -22.57 -11.88 4.15
N LYS A 401 -23.37 -12.19 5.19
CA LYS A 401 -23.07 -11.80 6.58
C LYS A 401 -22.26 -12.84 7.34
N LEU A 402 -22.30 -14.10 6.91
CA LEU A 402 -21.48 -15.22 7.41
C LEU A 402 -20.06 -15.16 6.86
#